data_3830d6fd0cdd7e663955e5f6353ac1e1
#
_entry.id   3830d6fd0cdd7e663955e5f6353ac1e1
#
_cell.length_a   1.000
_cell.length_b   1.000
_cell.length_c   1.000
_cell.angle_alpha   90.00
_cell.angle_beta   90.00
_cell.angle_gamma   90.00
#
_symmetry.space_group_name_H-M   'P 1'
#
loop_
_entity.id
_entity.type
_entity.pdbx_description
1 polymer ?
#
loop_
_entity_poly.entity_id
_entity_poly.type
_entity_poly.pdbx_seq_one_letter_code
_entity_poly.pdbx_strand_id
1 'polypeptide(L)'
;MDFGVYYITALVSLLGPVAETAAFIRAPYPRHQNINPDSPEYGQWFDSPNESEVSAILRMRNGITGSIHLNGDSNLKEQANFVILGTKGMLYLTDPNQFGGTVWFRPNIMDFSAPDELEDLWPGNSFRENERGLGVSEMADAILKGNPGFRTSKELGLHVLEVLHSLLNSGKEHMFQKMTTNCGIPEAFYE
;
A
#
# COMPACT_ATOMS: atom_id res chain seq x y z
N MET A 1 -2.71 11.10 4.41
CA MET A 1 -3.00 10.04 3.40
C MET A 1 -1.83 9.76 2.46
N ASP A 2 -0.74 10.49 2.56
CA ASP A 2 0.43 10.37 1.67
C ASP A 2 1.00 8.94 1.64
N PHE A 3 1.20 8.32 2.79
CA PHE A 3 1.67 6.93 2.84
C PHE A 3 0.67 5.90 2.29
N GLY A 4 -0.61 6.16 2.34
CA GLY A 4 -1.65 5.22 1.90
C GLY A 4 -1.53 4.84 0.42
N VAL A 5 -1.01 5.73 -0.41
CA VAL A 5 -0.85 5.49 -1.85
C VAL A 5 0.04 4.29 -2.13
N TYR A 6 1.15 4.12 -1.41
CA TYR A 6 2.09 3.01 -1.61
C TYR A 6 1.44 1.66 -1.30
N TYR A 7 0.78 1.57 -0.15
CA TYR A 7 0.15 0.33 0.31
C TYR A 7 -1.06 -0.06 -0.54
N ILE A 8 -1.93 0.89 -0.89
CA ILE A 8 -3.09 0.62 -1.74
C ILE A 8 -2.63 0.25 -3.16
N THR A 9 -1.62 0.93 -3.71
CA THR A 9 -1.06 0.57 -5.03
C THR A 9 -0.53 -0.85 -5.03
N ALA A 10 0.28 -1.23 -4.05
CA ALA A 10 0.82 -2.58 -3.93
C ALA A 10 -0.30 -3.62 -3.76
N LEU A 11 -1.29 -3.35 -2.89
CA LEU A 11 -2.43 -4.23 -2.66
C LEU A 11 -3.24 -4.47 -3.94
N VAL A 12 -3.57 -3.40 -4.67
CA VAL A 12 -4.34 -3.47 -5.92
C VAL A 12 -3.54 -4.16 -7.01
N SER A 13 -2.24 -3.89 -7.10
CA SER A 13 -1.36 -4.54 -8.07
C SER A 13 -1.20 -6.04 -7.85
N LEU A 14 -1.29 -6.50 -6.60
CA LEU A 14 -1.15 -7.92 -6.26
C LEU A 14 -2.49 -8.67 -6.28
N LEU A 15 -3.55 -8.04 -5.76
CA LEU A 15 -4.82 -8.73 -5.48
C LEU A 15 -5.97 -8.27 -6.38
N GLY A 16 -5.74 -7.27 -7.23
CA GLY A 16 -6.76 -6.70 -8.10
C GLY A 16 -7.52 -5.53 -7.49
N PRO A 17 -8.49 -4.98 -8.22
CA PRO A 17 -9.18 -3.76 -7.82
C PRO A 17 -10.11 -3.97 -6.61
N VAL A 18 -10.20 -2.93 -5.79
CA VAL A 18 -11.14 -2.84 -4.67
C VAL A 18 -12.57 -2.68 -5.18
N ALA A 19 -13.52 -3.36 -4.57
CA ALA A 19 -14.95 -3.21 -4.85
C ALA A 19 -15.62 -2.22 -3.90
N GLU A 20 -15.29 -2.32 -2.62
CA GLU A 20 -15.87 -1.46 -1.58
C GLU A 20 -14.98 -1.36 -0.34
N THR A 21 -15.19 -0.29 0.44
CA THR A 21 -14.46 -0.01 1.68
C THR A 21 -15.40 0.42 2.78
N ALA A 22 -14.97 0.20 4.04
CA ALA A 22 -15.54 0.86 5.22
C ALA A 22 -14.40 1.28 6.14
N ALA A 23 -14.49 2.47 6.73
CA ALA A 23 -13.40 3.04 7.53
C ALA A 23 -13.89 3.85 8.73
N PHE A 24 -13.02 3.90 9.75
CA PHE A 24 -13.01 4.94 10.77
C PHE A 24 -11.81 5.85 10.55
N ILE A 25 -12.01 7.14 10.74
CA ILE A 25 -10.97 8.15 10.59
C ILE A 25 -10.94 9.07 11.80
N ARG A 26 -9.78 9.60 12.12
CA ARG A 26 -9.63 10.63 13.15
C ARG A 26 -8.36 11.46 12.96
N ALA A 27 -8.36 12.63 13.57
CA ALA A 27 -7.21 13.52 13.70
C ALA A 27 -6.90 13.70 15.20
N PRO A 28 -6.17 12.78 15.84
CA PRO A 28 -5.91 12.82 17.28
C PRO A 28 -5.07 14.04 17.67
N TYR A 29 -4.21 14.51 16.78
CA TYR A 29 -3.33 15.66 16.99
C TYR A 29 -3.56 16.72 15.92
N PRO A 30 -4.48 17.69 16.13
CA PRO A 30 -4.78 18.72 15.13
C PRO A 30 -3.67 19.79 15.00
N ARG A 31 -2.65 19.72 15.85
CA ARG A 31 -1.46 20.59 15.79
C ARG A 31 -0.20 19.77 15.90
N HIS A 32 0.78 20.11 15.07
CA HIS A 32 2.09 19.47 15.03
C HIS A 32 3.19 20.50 15.21
N GLN A 33 4.34 20.06 15.73
CA GLN A 33 5.55 20.85 15.77
C GLN A 33 6.47 20.44 14.61
N ASN A 34 7.05 21.39 13.91
CA ASN A 34 8.06 21.11 12.91
C ASN A 34 9.34 20.64 13.61
N ILE A 35 9.63 19.34 13.48
CA ILE A 35 10.80 18.68 14.08
C ILE A 35 11.96 18.48 13.10
N ASN A 36 11.86 18.99 11.88
CA ASN A 36 12.95 18.92 10.90
C ASN A 36 14.01 19.99 11.23
N PRO A 37 15.21 19.58 11.68
CA PRO A 37 16.25 20.53 12.08
C PRO A 37 16.79 21.39 10.91
N ASP A 38 16.63 20.92 9.66
CA ASP A 38 17.06 21.63 8.47
C ASP A 38 16.01 22.64 7.95
N SER A 39 14.84 22.69 8.59
CA SER A 39 13.78 23.63 8.22
C SER A 39 14.00 24.99 8.92
N PRO A 40 13.84 26.11 8.20
CA PRO A 40 13.84 27.45 8.82
C PRO A 40 12.72 27.63 9.85
N GLU A 41 11.71 26.78 9.80
CA GLU A 41 10.56 26.78 10.73
C GLU A 41 10.70 25.74 11.84
N TYR A 42 11.91 25.22 12.09
CA TYR A 42 12.15 24.24 13.15
C TYR A 42 11.61 24.72 14.50
N GLY A 43 10.90 23.86 15.19
CA GLY A 43 10.30 24.12 16.49
C GLY A 43 8.97 24.90 16.44
N GLN A 44 8.56 25.45 15.30
CA GLN A 44 7.27 26.14 15.17
C GLN A 44 6.11 25.15 15.15
N TRP A 45 4.98 25.60 15.70
CA TRP A 45 3.73 24.83 15.68
C TRP A 45 2.86 25.26 14.49
N PHE A 46 2.24 24.29 13.84
CA PHE A 46 1.29 24.50 12.75
C PHE A 46 0.03 23.66 12.94
N ASP A 47 -1.07 24.15 12.40
CA ASP A 47 -2.34 23.43 12.42
C ASP A 47 -2.36 22.37 11.30
N SER A 48 -2.75 21.15 11.66
CA SER A 48 -2.92 20.02 10.75
C SER A 48 -4.28 19.35 11.00
N PRO A 49 -5.36 19.94 10.49
CA PRO A 49 -6.71 19.45 10.75
C PRO A 49 -7.08 18.19 9.96
N ASN A 50 -6.17 17.71 9.11
CA ASN A 50 -6.42 16.53 8.28
C ASN A 50 -6.39 15.25 9.11
N GLU A 51 -7.18 14.30 8.67
CA GLU A 51 -7.20 12.96 9.28
C GLU A 51 -5.83 12.29 9.13
N SER A 52 -5.23 11.93 10.24
CA SER A 52 -3.92 11.28 10.33
C SER A 52 -4.01 9.80 10.67
N GLU A 53 -5.17 9.34 11.17
CA GLU A 53 -5.42 7.94 11.50
C GLU A 53 -6.62 7.41 10.71
N VAL A 54 -6.41 6.27 10.04
CA VAL A 54 -7.44 5.56 9.27
C VAL A 54 -7.38 4.07 9.62
N SER A 55 -8.50 3.51 10.08
CA SER A 55 -8.69 2.07 10.26
C SER A 55 -9.79 1.60 9.33
N ALA A 56 -9.49 0.68 8.42
CA ALA A 56 -10.41 0.31 7.36
C ALA A 56 -10.43 -1.19 7.06
N ILE A 57 -11.54 -1.62 6.46
CA ILE A 57 -11.69 -2.91 5.80
C ILE A 57 -11.94 -2.67 4.31
N LEU A 58 -11.48 -3.61 3.51
CA LEU A 58 -11.53 -3.58 2.05
C LEU A 58 -12.10 -4.91 1.55
N ARG A 59 -12.91 -4.85 0.50
CA ARG A 59 -13.28 -6.03 -0.28
C ARG A 59 -12.85 -5.81 -1.73
N MET A 60 -12.05 -6.75 -2.25
CA MET A 60 -11.63 -6.76 -3.65
C MET A 60 -12.76 -7.27 -4.54
N ARG A 61 -12.73 -6.98 -5.86
CA ARG A 61 -13.75 -7.46 -6.81
C ARG A 61 -13.79 -8.98 -6.95
N ASN A 62 -12.67 -9.66 -6.70
CA ASN A 62 -12.59 -11.13 -6.69
C ASN A 62 -13.04 -11.77 -5.35
N GLY A 63 -13.53 -10.97 -4.39
CA GLY A 63 -14.04 -11.43 -3.11
C GLY A 63 -13.01 -11.53 -1.98
N ILE A 64 -11.73 -11.29 -2.24
CA ILE A 64 -10.70 -11.20 -1.19
C ILE A 64 -11.04 -10.03 -0.27
N THR A 65 -10.88 -10.23 1.03
CA THR A 65 -11.04 -9.17 2.03
C THR A 65 -9.74 -8.91 2.78
N GLY A 66 -9.58 -7.69 3.24
CA GLY A 66 -8.43 -7.27 4.03
C GLY A 66 -8.74 -6.12 4.96
N SER A 67 -7.79 -5.81 5.81
CA SER A 67 -7.83 -4.64 6.67
C SER A 67 -6.56 -3.81 6.47
N ILE A 68 -6.69 -2.51 6.65
CA ILE A 68 -5.57 -1.57 6.63
C ILE A 68 -5.70 -0.61 7.80
N HIS A 69 -4.57 -0.36 8.46
CA HIS A 69 -4.45 0.67 9.47
C HIS A 69 -3.31 1.60 9.07
N LEU A 70 -3.62 2.86 8.91
CA LEU A 70 -2.66 3.92 8.59
C LEU A 70 -2.66 4.93 9.73
N ASN A 71 -1.48 5.24 10.27
CA ASN A 71 -1.33 6.22 11.33
C ASN A 71 -0.10 7.11 11.04
N GLY A 72 -0.36 8.34 10.62
CA GLY A 72 0.66 9.33 10.31
C GLY A 72 1.30 9.99 11.56
N ASP A 73 0.72 9.78 12.74
CA ASP A 73 1.21 10.32 14.01
C ASP A 73 2.10 9.31 14.76
N SER A 74 2.23 8.09 14.23
CA SER A 74 3.07 7.06 14.81
C SER A 74 4.49 7.11 14.27
N ASN A 75 5.47 6.95 15.14
CA ASN A 75 6.88 6.74 14.80
C ASN A 75 7.36 5.30 15.01
N LEU A 76 6.43 4.37 15.19
CA LEU A 76 6.71 2.95 15.39
C LEU A 76 7.15 2.31 14.07
N LYS A 77 8.43 2.30 13.78
CA LYS A 77 9.01 1.77 12.55
C LYS A 77 8.86 0.26 12.38
N GLU A 78 8.70 -0.47 13.47
CA GLU A 78 8.75 -1.94 13.49
C GLU A 78 7.36 -2.60 13.31
N GLN A 79 6.29 -1.82 13.21
CA GLN A 79 4.92 -2.34 13.13
C GLN A 79 4.27 -2.24 11.76
N ALA A 80 5.01 -1.82 10.74
CA ALA A 80 4.51 -1.83 9.37
C ALA A 80 4.52 -3.27 8.83
N ASN A 81 3.43 -4.00 9.10
CA ASN A 81 3.24 -5.35 8.58
C ASN A 81 2.38 -5.30 7.31
N PHE A 82 2.90 -5.86 6.23
CA PHE A 82 2.13 -6.13 5.03
C PHE A 82 2.11 -7.64 4.82
N VAL A 83 0.97 -8.26 5.13
CA VAL A 83 0.82 -9.71 5.14
C VAL A 83 -0.32 -10.14 4.23
N ILE A 84 -0.09 -11.16 3.43
CA ILE A 84 -1.12 -11.82 2.62
C ILE A 84 -1.28 -13.26 3.09
N LEU A 85 -2.50 -13.60 3.51
CA LEU A 85 -2.88 -14.96 3.90
C LEU A 85 -3.51 -15.67 2.69
N GLY A 86 -2.91 -16.78 2.30
CA GLY A 86 -3.38 -17.63 1.21
C GLY A 86 -3.61 -19.08 1.67
N THR A 87 -4.22 -19.88 0.82
CA THR A 87 -4.51 -21.31 1.11
C THR A 87 -3.26 -22.18 1.22
N LYS A 88 -2.12 -21.71 0.70
CA LYS A 88 -0.84 -22.46 0.74
C LYS A 88 0.09 -21.99 1.85
N GLY A 89 -0.16 -20.82 2.44
CA GLY A 89 0.71 -20.24 3.43
C GLY A 89 0.49 -18.72 3.56
N MET A 90 1.44 -18.07 4.17
CA MET A 90 1.43 -16.65 4.47
C MET A 90 2.64 -15.97 3.84
N LEU A 91 2.42 -14.84 3.17
CA LEU A 91 3.46 -13.97 2.65
C LEU A 91 3.63 -12.76 3.57
N TYR A 92 4.86 -12.51 3.98
CA TYR A 92 5.26 -11.27 4.63
C TYR A 92 5.97 -10.42 3.59
N LEU A 93 5.35 -9.32 3.22
CA LEU A 93 5.84 -8.38 2.22
C LEU A 93 6.62 -7.26 2.88
N THR A 94 7.50 -6.64 2.11
CA THR A 94 8.26 -5.47 2.53
C THR A 94 7.40 -4.22 2.53
N ASP A 95 7.92 -3.13 3.10
CA ASP A 95 7.31 -1.82 2.96
C ASP A 95 7.35 -1.38 1.49
N PRO A 96 6.20 -1.21 0.81
CA PRO A 96 6.18 -0.83 -0.60
C PRO A 96 6.78 0.56 -0.87
N ASN A 97 6.96 1.39 0.14
CA ASN A 97 7.67 2.67 0.02
C ASN A 97 9.20 2.49 -0.08
N GLN A 98 9.73 1.30 0.19
CA GLN A 98 11.17 1.01 0.09
C GLN A 98 11.59 0.53 -1.30
N PHE A 99 10.66 0.16 -2.19
CA PHE A 99 10.94 -0.34 -3.56
C PHE A 99 11.92 -1.53 -3.61
N GLY A 100 11.84 -2.41 -2.64
CA GLY A 100 12.72 -3.57 -2.55
C GLY A 100 12.54 -4.33 -1.25
N GLY A 101 13.53 -5.14 -0.90
CA GLY A 101 13.56 -5.93 0.32
C GLY A 101 13.16 -7.40 0.12
N THR A 102 13.09 -8.15 1.19
CA THR A 102 12.84 -9.59 1.18
C THR A 102 11.37 -9.90 1.37
N VAL A 103 10.84 -10.79 0.54
CA VAL A 103 9.52 -11.39 0.73
C VAL A 103 9.71 -12.73 1.42
N TRP A 104 9.11 -12.87 2.60
CA TRP A 104 9.16 -14.12 3.35
C TRP A 104 7.88 -14.91 3.17
N PHE A 105 8.02 -16.22 3.02
CA PHE A 105 6.91 -17.16 2.95
C PHE A 105 6.94 -18.11 4.13
N ARG A 106 5.78 -18.26 4.77
CA ARG A 106 5.55 -19.28 5.79
C ARG A 106 4.55 -20.29 5.23
N PRO A 107 4.98 -21.52 4.90
CA PRO A 107 4.07 -22.57 4.43
C PRO A 107 3.18 -23.11 5.56
N ASN A 108 2.14 -23.83 5.20
CA ASN A 108 1.35 -24.68 6.12
C ASN A 108 0.74 -23.94 7.32
N ILE A 109 0.18 -22.74 7.12
CA ILE A 109 -0.43 -21.93 8.21
C ILE A 109 -1.54 -22.67 8.99
N MET A 110 -2.11 -23.76 8.43
CA MET A 110 -3.14 -24.57 9.08
C MET A 110 -2.56 -25.74 9.88
N ASP A 111 -1.26 -25.99 9.77
CA ASP A 111 -0.56 -26.99 10.57
C ASP A 111 0.15 -26.33 11.76
N PHE A 112 -0.50 -26.33 12.91
CA PHE A 112 0.03 -25.73 14.13
C PHE A 112 1.26 -26.48 14.72
N SER A 113 1.58 -27.66 14.20
CA SER A 113 2.78 -28.43 14.55
C SER A 113 3.96 -28.15 13.61
N ALA A 114 3.74 -27.48 12.49
CA ALA A 114 4.79 -27.14 11.54
C ALA A 114 5.81 -26.19 12.19
N PRO A 115 7.10 -26.32 11.86
CA PRO A 115 8.12 -25.38 12.30
C PRO A 115 7.76 -23.96 11.89
N ASP A 116 8.10 -22.99 12.74
CA ASP A 116 7.92 -21.56 12.45
C ASP A 116 9.07 -21.05 11.57
N GLU A 117 9.25 -21.72 10.43
CA GLU A 117 10.32 -21.42 9.47
C GLU A 117 9.80 -20.51 8.36
N LEU A 118 10.60 -19.49 8.03
CA LEU A 118 10.34 -18.56 6.94
C LEU A 118 11.28 -18.86 5.79
N GLU A 119 10.71 -18.95 4.60
CA GLU A 119 11.45 -19.10 3.34
C GLU A 119 11.64 -17.73 2.68
N ASP A 120 12.87 -17.41 2.28
CA ASP A 120 13.15 -16.22 1.46
C ASP A 120 12.75 -16.52 0.01
N LEU A 121 11.71 -15.85 -0.47
CA LEU A 121 11.22 -15.99 -1.85
C LEU A 121 11.97 -15.10 -2.84
N TRP A 122 13.23 -14.80 -2.60
CA TRP A 122 14.02 -13.98 -3.50
C TRP A 122 14.17 -14.64 -4.88
N PRO A 123 13.64 -14.03 -5.97
CA PRO A 123 13.68 -14.65 -7.30
C PRO A 123 15.05 -14.51 -8.00
N GLY A 124 16.07 -13.94 -7.35
CA GLY A 124 17.41 -13.79 -7.90
C GLY A 124 17.62 -12.59 -8.83
N ASN A 125 16.61 -11.79 -9.07
CA ASN A 125 16.73 -10.55 -9.83
C ASN A 125 17.20 -9.37 -8.95
N SER A 126 17.50 -8.20 -9.55
CA SER A 126 18.28 -7.14 -8.94
C SER A 126 17.51 -6.17 -8.01
N PHE A 127 16.19 -6.23 -7.95
CA PHE A 127 15.39 -5.21 -7.24
C PHE A 127 15.24 -5.49 -5.74
N ARG A 128 16.34 -5.52 -5.00
CA ARG A 128 16.35 -5.77 -3.55
C ARG A 128 16.63 -4.52 -2.71
N GLU A 129 17.23 -3.54 -3.32
CA GLU A 129 17.61 -2.28 -2.72
C GLU A 129 16.56 -1.21 -3.04
N ASN A 130 16.54 -0.13 -2.30
CA ASN A 130 15.56 0.96 -2.50
C ASN A 130 15.73 1.65 -3.88
N GLU A 131 15.33 0.99 -4.95
CA GLU A 131 15.59 1.38 -6.33
C GLU A 131 14.50 2.29 -6.88
N ARG A 132 14.61 3.56 -6.54
CA ARG A 132 13.68 4.58 -7.04
C ARG A 132 13.95 4.89 -8.51
N GLY A 133 12.87 5.24 -9.23
CA GLY A 133 12.94 5.59 -10.65
C GLY A 133 12.52 4.48 -11.61
N LEU A 134 12.34 3.24 -11.15
CA LEU A 134 11.91 2.10 -11.99
C LEU A 134 10.62 2.40 -12.77
N GLY A 135 9.60 2.96 -12.13
CA GLY A 135 8.33 3.29 -12.81
C GLY A 135 8.50 4.35 -13.91
N VAL A 136 9.37 5.33 -13.70
CA VAL A 136 9.68 6.36 -14.73
C VAL A 136 10.48 5.73 -15.88
N SER A 137 11.43 4.86 -15.57
CA SER A 137 12.19 4.12 -16.57
C SER A 137 11.30 3.24 -17.45
N GLU A 138 10.38 2.49 -16.84
CA GLU A 138 9.41 1.66 -17.56
C GLU A 138 8.49 2.51 -18.45
N MET A 139 8.02 3.64 -17.97
CA MET A 139 7.21 4.56 -18.74
C MET A 139 7.99 5.10 -19.97
N ALA A 140 9.23 5.48 -19.79
CA ALA A 140 10.09 5.95 -20.87
C ALA A 140 10.32 4.86 -21.93
N ASP A 141 10.59 3.63 -21.49
CA ASP A 141 10.78 2.47 -22.35
C ASP A 141 9.51 2.15 -23.16
N ALA A 142 8.35 2.17 -22.51
CA ALA A 142 7.07 1.97 -23.15
C ALA A 142 6.79 3.02 -24.24
N ILE A 143 7.11 4.29 -23.98
CA ILE A 143 6.97 5.39 -24.96
C ILE A 143 7.91 5.17 -26.16
N LEU A 144 9.19 4.84 -25.91
CA LEU A 144 10.19 4.63 -26.94
C LEU A 144 9.87 3.43 -27.84
N LYS A 145 9.29 2.38 -27.29
CA LYS A 145 8.88 1.16 -28.00
C LYS A 145 7.48 1.28 -28.63
N GLY A 146 6.78 2.38 -28.43
CA GLY A 146 5.40 2.55 -28.92
C GLY A 146 4.40 1.61 -28.26
N ASN A 147 4.74 1.10 -27.07
CA ASN A 147 3.85 0.24 -26.28
C ASN A 147 3.07 1.11 -25.27
N PRO A 148 1.74 1.23 -25.39
CA PRO A 148 0.95 2.06 -24.47
C PRO A 148 0.75 1.40 -23.08
N GLY A 149 1.15 0.15 -22.91
CA GLY A 149 1.00 -0.61 -21.65
C GLY A 149 2.24 -0.50 -20.78
N PHE A 150 2.10 0.12 -19.62
CA PHE A 150 3.07 0.09 -18.52
C PHE A 150 2.33 -0.12 -17.19
N ARG A 151 3.02 -0.66 -16.18
CA ARG A 151 2.38 -1.14 -14.94
C ARG A 151 1.71 -0.03 -14.16
N THR A 152 2.34 1.13 -14.08
CA THR A 152 1.79 2.32 -13.40
C THR A 152 0.81 3.08 -14.29
N SER A 153 -0.22 2.39 -14.76
CA SER A 153 -1.21 2.95 -15.68
C SER A 153 -2.07 4.04 -15.02
N LYS A 154 -2.67 4.91 -15.84
CA LYS A 154 -3.61 5.93 -15.36
C LYS A 154 -4.85 5.31 -14.71
N GLU A 155 -5.28 4.15 -15.17
CA GLU A 155 -6.41 3.40 -14.61
C GLU A 155 -6.10 2.93 -13.19
N LEU A 156 -4.89 2.39 -12.97
CA LEU A 156 -4.41 2.03 -11.63
C LEU A 156 -4.34 3.26 -10.73
N GLY A 157 -3.72 4.34 -11.20
CA GLY A 157 -3.60 5.58 -10.42
C GLY A 157 -4.95 6.18 -10.04
N LEU A 158 -5.91 6.22 -10.98
CA LEU A 158 -7.26 6.71 -10.73
C LEU A 158 -7.99 5.83 -9.72
N HIS A 159 -7.88 4.50 -9.84
CA HIS A 159 -8.51 3.57 -8.91
C HIS A 159 -7.95 3.71 -7.50
N VAL A 160 -6.64 3.78 -7.35
CA VAL A 160 -5.98 4.01 -6.05
C VAL A 160 -6.43 5.32 -5.41
N LEU A 161 -6.54 6.39 -6.21
CA LEU A 161 -7.04 7.67 -5.72
C LEU A 161 -8.50 7.57 -5.25
N GLU A 162 -9.36 6.90 -6.00
CA GLU A 162 -10.76 6.67 -5.58
C GLU A 162 -10.82 5.88 -4.28
N VAL A 163 -10.02 4.81 -4.13
CA VAL A 163 -9.96 4.03 -2.88
C VAL A 163 -9.56 4.91 -1.70
N LEU A 164 -8.51 5.73 -1.83
CA LEU A 164 -8.07 6.64 -0.77
C LEU A 164 -9.17 7.64 -0.38
N HIS A 165 -9.86 8.23 -1.35
CA HIS A 165 -10.98 9.12 -1.10
C HIS A 165 -12.16 8.40 -0.45
N SER A 166 -12.42 7.16 -0.85
CA SER A 166 -13.51 6.36 -0.28
C SER A 166 -13.30 6.04 1.20
N LEU A 167 -12.05 5.85 1.62
CA LEU A 167 -11.73 5.67 3.05
C LEU A 167 -12.13 6.91 3.86
N LEU A 168 -11.80 8.11 3.37
CA LEU A 168 -12.19 9.36 4.03
C LEU A 168 -13.70 9.54 4.04
N ASN A 169 -14.35 9.34 2.89
CA ASN A 169 -15.80 9.49 2.78
C ASN A 169 -16.54 8.50 3.68
N SER A 170 -16.09 7.23 3.69
CA SER A 170 -16.66 6.20 4.57
C SER A 170 -16.59 6.63 6.04
N GLY A 171 -15.43 7.13 6.47
CA GLY A 171 -15.27 7.59 7.86
C GLY A 171 -16.13 8.81 8.21
N LYS A 172 -16.36 9.73 7.25
CA LYS A 172 -17.22 10.91 7.44
C LYS A 172 -18.72 10.59 7.43
N GLU A 173 -19.11 9.71 6.51
CA GLU A 173 -20.52 9.36 6.27
C GLU A 173 -21.01 8.18 7.10
N HIS A 174 -20.08 7.42 7.72
CA HIS A 174 -20.33 6.17 8.44
C HIS A 174 -21.05 5.11 7.59
N MET A 175 -20.65 5.02 6.32
CA MET A 175 -21.23 4.13 5.32
C MET A 175 -20.17 3.42 4.50
N PHE A 176 -20.52 2.22 4.00
CA PHE A 176 -19.70 1.58 2.97
C PHE A 176 -19.65 2.43 1.70
N GLN A 177 -18.47 2.53 1.12
CA GLN A 177 -18.24 3.20 -0.16
C GLN A 177 -17.93 2.16 -1.24
N LYS A 178 -18.63 2.23 -2.37
CA LYS A 178 -18.41 1.36 -3.53
C LYS A 178 -17.55 2.05 -4.56
N MET A 179 -16.58 1.31 -5.11
CA MET A 179 -15.71 1.83 -6.18
C MET A 179 -16.44 1.80 -7.53
N THR A 180 -16.32 2.89 -8.25
CA THR A 180 -16.82 3.04 -9.63
C THR A 180 -15.76 2.76 -10.66
N THR A 181 -14.50 3.08 -10.37
CA THR A 181 -13.36 2.81 -11.24
C THR A 181 -12.95 1.33 -11.20
N ASN A 182 -12.17 0.93 -12.19
CA ASN A 182 -11.61 -0.40 -12.30
C ASN A 182 -10.22 -0.33 -12.93
N CYS A 183 -9.37 -1.31 -12.64
CA CYS A 183 -8.06 -1.48 -13.26
C CYS A 183 -7.72 -2.96 -13.39
N GLY A 184 -6.80 -3.30 -14.29
CA GLY A 184 -6.21 -4.63 -14.36
C GLY A 184 -5.15 -4.84 -13.29
N ILE A 185 -4.84 -6.11 -12.99
CA ILE A 185 -3.62 -6.47 -12.28
C ILE A 185 -2.46 -6.30 -13.29
N PRO A 186 -1.43 -5.50 -12.97
CA PRO A 186 -0.30 -5.36 -13.87
C PRO A 186 0.47 -6.69 -13.99
N GLU A 187 1.05 -6.93 -15.17
CA GLU A 187 1.91 -8.09 -15.36
C GLU A 187 3.14 -8.03 -14.46
N ALA A 188 3.60 -9.20 -14.00
CA ALA A 188 4.82 -9.28 -13.21
C ALA A 188 6.03 -8.82 -14.05
N PHE A 189 7.04 -8.26 -13.38
CA PHE A 189 8.30 -7.89 -14.01
C PHE A 189 9.19 -9.13 -14.09
N TYR A 190 9.41 -9.60 -15.32
CA TYR A 190 10.41 -10.61 -15.61
C TYR A 190 11.49 -9.96 -16.48
N GLU A 191 12.73 -10.01 -16.03
CA GLU A 191 13.90 -9.75 -16.88
C GLU A 191 14.21 -10.96 -17.75
#